data_0bdd1bf337b9f22e3aa96d79697dbde4
#
_entry.id   0bdd1bf337b9f22e3aa96d79697dbde4
#
_cell.length_a   1.000
_cell.length_b   1.000
_cell.length_c   1.000
_cell.angle_alpha   90.00
_cell.angle_beta   90.00
_cell.angle_gamma   90.00
#
_symmetry.space_group_name_H-M   'P 1'
#
loop_
_entity.id
_entity.type
_entity.pdbx_description
1 polymer ?
#
loop_
_entity_poly.entity_id
_entity_poly.type
_entity_poly.pdbx_seq_one_letter_code
_entity_poly.pdbx_strand_id
1 'polypeptide(L)'
;VINQEVIDAKGMMVLPGLVDVHSHGAAGHDFSDGDVEGLKEILRYEKAHGITSYCPTSMTLPKDDLLKIFGTIEAIKDEPEAEVIAGVNMEGPFIDPIKKGAQAEENIVAPNAEFFRACNAASGGKIRLVTLAPNMPGSLEFIKEVSDEVMVSIGHTTADYDTALAAMKAGAHHVTHLYNAMPPFAHRNPGVIGAAFDDPECRMELICDGYHIHGAVVRATFSMMGSERMVLISDSMMATGMPNGTYSLGGQAVWMKDGKA
;
A
#
# COMPACT_ATOMS: atom_id res chain seq x y z
N VAL A 1 -34.52 3.21 -30.26
CA VAL A 1 -34.97 3.06 -28.86
C VAL A 1 -33.75 2.55 -28.10
N ILE A 2 -33.14 3.37 -27.26
CA ILE A 2 -32.06 2.95 -26.36
C ILE A 2 -32.77 2.21 -25.22
N ASN A 3 -32.55 0.90 -25.10
CA ASN A 3 -32.95 0.15 -23.91
C ASN A 3 -32.13 0.68 -22.73
N GLN A 4 -32.70 1.55 -21.93
CA GLN A 4 -32.11 1.97 -20.67
C GLN A 4 -32.52 0.93 -19.61
N GLU A 5 -31.52 0.29 -19.03
CA GLU A 5 -31.69 -0.51 -17.81
C GLU A 5 -31.95 0.45 -16.67
N VAL A 6 -33.04 0.26 -15.94
CA VAL A 6 -33.38 1.07 -14.76
C VAL A 6 -33.17 0.22 -13.52
N ILE A 7 -32.27 0.67 -12.65
CA ILE A 7 -32.03 0.06 -11.36
C ILE A 7 -32.77 0.87 -10.29
N ASP A 8 -33.76 0.26 -9.65
CA ASP A 8 -34.48 0.85 -8.52
C ASP A 8 -33.69 0.63 -7.23
N ALA A 9 -33.06 1.68 -6.72
CA ALA A 9 -32.29 1.65 -5.49
C ALA A 9 -33.15 1.54 -4.21
N LYS A 10 -34.49 1.59 -4.31
CA LYS A 10 -35.45 1.41 -3.19
C LYS A 10 -35.10 2.23 -1.92
N GLY A 11 -34.64 3.47 -2.10
CA GLY A 11 -34.24 4.36 -1.01
C GLY A 11 -32.84 4.13 -0.45
N MET A 12 -32.05 3.22 -1.00
CA MET A 12 -30.64 3.05 -0.66
C MET A 12 -29.79 4.22 -1.21
N MET A 13 -28.71 4.53 -0.52
CA MET A 13 -27.70 5.48 -1.06
C MET A 13 -26.89 4.79 -2.16
N VAL A 14 -26.69 5.51 -3.26
CA VAL A 14 -25.79 5.10 -4.34
C VAL A 14 -24.50 5.91 -4.18
N LEU A 15 -23.37 5.22 -3.99
CA LEU A 15 -22.06 5.83 -3.81
C LEU A 15 -21.11 5.33 -4.91
N PRO A 16 -20.04 6.09 -5.24
CA PRO A 16 -18.92 5.54 -5.99
C PRO A 16 -18.37 4.32 -5.28
N GLY A 17 -17.82 3.36 -6.03
CA GLY A 17 -17.10 2.25 -5.45
C GLY A 17 -15.88 2.72 -4.65
N LEU A 18 -15.50 1.96 -3.65
CA LEU A 18 -14.36 2.29 -2.81
C LEU A 18 -13.04 2.00 -3.53
N VAL A 19 -12.00 2.70 -3.12
CA VAL A 19 -10.62 2.54 -3.62
C VAL A 19 -9.75 2.07 -2.47
N ASP A 20 -9.00 0.99 -2.67
CA ASP A 20 -7.97 0.55 -1.74
C ASP A 20 -6.63 0.39 -2.48
N VAL A 21 -5.67 1.21 -2.10
CA VAL A 21 -4.37 1.25 -2.77
C VAL A 21 -3.29 0.49 -2.01
N HIS A 22 -3.65 -0.13 -0.85
CA HIS A 22 -2.70 -0.84 -0.02
C HIS A 22 -3.39 -2.02 0.69
N SER A 23 -3.18 -3.23 0.17
CA SER A 23 -3.68 -4.47 0.73
C SER A 23 -2.85 -5.66 0.24
N HIS A 24 -2.39 -6.50 1.18
CA HIS A 24 -1.55 -7.66 0.88
C HIS A 24 -2.36 -8.90 0.52
N GLY A 25 -3.61 -8.99 0.97
CA GLY A 25 -4.42 -10.15 0.69
C GLY A 25 -5.74 -10.20 1.44
N ALA A 26 -6.53 -11.24 1.14
CA ALA A 26 -7.81 -11.54 1.77
C ALA A 26 -8.22 -13.00 1.48
N ALA A 27 -9.27 -13.48 2.15
CA ALA A 27 -9.92 -14.76 1.89
C ALA A 27 -8.96 -15.98 1.90
N GLY A 28 -7.90 -15.92 2.69
CA GLY A 28 -6.92 -16.99 2.82
C GLY A 28 -5.78 -16.95 1.82
N HIS A 29 -5.66 -15.89 1.00
CA HIS A 29 -4.63 -15.72 -0.03
C HIS A 29 -3.82 -14.44 0.19
N ASP A 30 -2.52 -14.51 -0.10
CA ASP A 30 -1.59 -13.37 -0.09
C ASP A 30 -1.12 -13.11 -1.53
N PHE A 31 -1.12 -11.85 -1.96
CA PHE A 31 -0.61 -11.48 -3.27
C PHE A 31 0.85 -11.92 -3.45
N SER A 32 1.62 -11.92 -2.36
CA SER A 32 3.02 -12.34 -2.34
C SER A 32 3.23 -13.86 -2.49
N ASP A 33 2.18 -14.67 -2.49
CA ASP A 33 2.28 -16.10 -2.82
C ASP A 33 2.58 -16.33 -4.32
N GLY A 34 2.32 -15.32 -5.18
CA GLY A 34 2.54 -15.43 -6.62
C GLY A 34 1.63 -16.45 -7.30
N ASP A 35 0.47 -16.73 -6.70
CA ASP A 35 -0.54 -17.64 -7.21
C ASP A 35 -1.64 -16.89 -7.95
N VAL A 36 -1.84 -17.24 -9.23
CA VAL A 36 -2.84 -16.59 -10.10
C VAL A 36 -4.27 -16.82 -9.60
N GLU A 37 -4.61 -18.01 -9.15
CA GLU A 37 -5.96 -18.30 -8.66
C GLU A 37 -6.21 -17.62 -7.29
N GLY A 38 -5.20 -17.62 -6.43
CA GLY A 38 -5.26 -16.87 -5.17
C GLY A 38 -5.47 -15.37 -5.39
N LEU A 39 -4.79 -14.76 -6.36
CA LEU A 39 -5.01 -13.37 -6.74
C LEU A 39 -6.46 -13.14 -7.20
N LYS A 40 -7.03 -14.02 -8.04
CA LYS A 40 -8.44 -13.90 -8.46
C LYS A 40 -9.41 -13.99 -7.28
N GLU A 41 -9.16 -14.85 -6.29
CA GLU A 41 -9.98 -14.93 -5.08
C GLU A 41 -9.91 -13.65 -4.24
N ILE A 42 -8.72 -13.05 -4.09
CA ILE A 42 -8.57 -11.74 -3.45
C ILE A 42 -9.43 -10.70 -4.20
N LEU A 43 -9.31 -10.60 -5.52
CA LEU A 43 -10.05 -9.61 -6.32
C LEU A 43 -11.57 -9.80 -6.24
N ARG A 44 -12.06 -11.06 -6.22
CA ARG A 44 -13.49 -11.36 -6.01
C ARG A 44 -13.96 -10.94 -4.63
N TYR A 45 -13.13 -11.19 -3.60
CA TYR A 45 -13.43 -10.80 -2.23
C TYR A 45 -13.54 -9.28 -2.12
N GLU A 46 -12.56 -8.53 -2.60
CA GLU A 46 -12.54 -7.07 -2.55
C GLU A 46 -13.73 -6.46 -3.30
N LYS A 47 -14.02 -6.94 -4.51
CA LYS A 47 -15.18 -6.52 -5.29
C LYS A 47 -16.50 -6.78 -4.56
N ALA A 48 -16.65 -7.93 -3.91
CA ALA A 48 -17.84 -8.28 -3.13
C ALA A 48 -18.04 -7.38 -1.90
N HIS A 49 -16.96 -6.73 -1.41
CA HIS A 49 -16.97 -5.79 -0.29
C HIS A 49 -17.01 -4.32 -0.74
N GLY A 50 -17.23 -4.05 -2.04
CA GLY A 50 -17.45 -2.71 -2.57
C GLY A 50 -16.19 -1.99 -3.03
N ILE A 51 -15.04 -2.65 -3.04
CA ILE A 51 -13.81 -2.12 -3.62
C ILE A 51 -13.90 -2.29 -5.14
N THR A 52 -13.89 -1.19 -5.88
CA THR A 52 -13.96 -1.17 -7.34
C THR A 52 -12.67 -0.71 -8.00
N SER A 53 -11.72 -0.24 -7.21
CA SER A 53 -10.37 0.11 -7.63
C SER A 53 -9.39 -0.36 -6.57
N TYR A 54 -8.51 -1.29 -6.93
CA TYR A 54 -7.68 -2.02 -6.00
C TYR A 54 -6.23 -2.07 -6.46
N CYS A 55 -5.29 -1.92 -5.53
CA CYS A 55 -3.87 -2.13 -5.77
C CYS A 55 -3.35 -3.28 -4.88
N PRO A 56 -3.24 -4.50 -5.39
CA PRO A 56 -2.56 -5.56 -4.66
C PRO A 56 -1.14 -5.13 -4.31
N THR A 57 -0.73 -5.39 -3.07
CA THR A 57 0.51 -4.89 -2.49
C THR A 57 1.47 -6.02 -2.20
N SER A 58 2.70 -5.94 -2.72
CA SER A 58 3.75 -6.92 -2.45
C SER A 58 4.42 -6.69 -1.10
N MET A 59 4.95 -7.76 -0.52
CA MET A 59 5.87 -7.70 0.63
C MET A 59 7.33 -7.58 0.15
N THR A 60 8.24 -7.33 1.09
CA THR A 60 9.70 -7.34 0.87
C THR A 60 10.20 -8.76 0.65
N LEU A 61 10.50 -9.11 -0.59
CA LEU A 61 10.90 -10.44 -1.04
C LEU A 61 12.11 -10.37 -1.99
N PRO A 62 12.79 -11.50 -2.26
CA PRO A 62 13.85 -11.56 -3.25
C PRO A 62 13.36 -11.10 -4.63
N LYS A 63 14.27 -10.50 -5.42
CA LYS A 63 13.93 -9.96 -6.75
C LYS A 63 13.22 -10.97 -7.65
N ASP A 64 13.73 -12.21 -7.71
CA ASP A 64 13.17 -13.23 -8.61
C ASP A 64 11.74 -13.64 -8.20
N ASP A 65 11.43 -13.60 -6.90
CA ASP A 65 10.09 -13.86 -6.41
C ASP A 65 9.16 -12.68 -6.71
N LEU A 66 9.62 -11.44 -6.51
CA LEU A 66 8.86 -10.24 -6.89
C LEU A 66 8.54 -10.21 -8.39
N LEU A 67 9.48 -10.61 -9.26
CA LEU A 67 9.21 -10.70 -10.71
C LEU A 67 8.10 -11.71 -11.04
N LYS A 68 8.05 -12.86 -10.33
CA LYS A 68 6.97 -13.85 -10.50
C LYS A 68 5.63 -13.31 -9.99
N ILE A 69 5.62 -12.70 -8.79
CA ILE A 69 4.43 -12.11 -8.17
C ILE A 69 3.83 -11.05 -9.09
N PHE A 70 4.62 -10.09 -9.55
CA PHE A 70 4.14 -9.06 -10.48
C PHE A 70 3.73 -9.63 -11.84
N GLY A 71 4.33 -10.73 -12.29
CA GLY A 71 3.92 -11.45 -13.50
C GLY A 71 2.50 -12.02 -13.43
N THR A 72 1.95 -12.26 -12.23
CA THR A 72 0.54 -12.71 -12.08
C THR A 72 -0.45 -11.63 -12.52
N ILE A 73 -0.12 -10.35 -12.35
CA ILE A 73 -0.93 -9.22 -12.83
C ILE A 73 -1.05 -9.24 -14.35
N GLU A 74 0.08 -9.41 -15.06
CA GLU A 74 0.07 -9.50 -16.52
C GLU A 74 -0.63 -10.78 -17.00
N ALA A 75 -0.50 -11.88 -16.24
CA ALA A 75 -1.13 -13.15 -16.59
C ALA A 75 -2.66 -13.09 -16.61
N ILE A 76 -3.29 -12.26 -15.75
CA ILE A 76 -4.75 -12.15 -15.65
C ILE A 76 -5.33 -10.91 -16.34
N LYS A 77 -4.55 -10.14 -17.07
CA LYS A 77 -4.97 -8.83 -17.62
C LYS A 77 -6.25 -8.86 -18.45
N ASP A 78 -6.54 -9.98 -19.10
CA ASP A 78 -7.71 -10.19 -19.95
C ASP A 78 -8.86 -10.94 -19.21
N GLU A 79 -8.68 -11.27 -17.93
CA GLU A 79 -9.67 -11.94 -17.11
C GLU A 79 -10.66 -10.93 -16.49
N PRO A 80 -11.93 -11.33 -16.26
CA PRO A 80 -12.94 -10.43 -15.70
C PRO A 80 -12.58 -9.86 -14.31
N GLU A 81 -11.84 -10.62 -13.50
CA GLU A 81 -11.40 -10.19 -12.18
C GLU A 81 -10.42 -9.01 -12.23
N ALA A 82 -9.66 -8.89 -13.33
CA ALA A 82 -8.67 -7.82 -13.48
C ALA A 82 -9.30 -6.42 -13.63
N GLU A 83 -10.61 -6.31 -13.88
CA GLU A 83 -11.29 -5.02 -14.06
C GLU A 83 -11.18 -4.09 -12.84
N VAL A 84 -11.00 -4.65 -11.63
CA VAL A 84 -10.85 -3.87 -10.40
C VAL A 84 -9.41 -3.45 -10.12
N ILE A 85 -8.41 -3.97 -10.86
CA ILE A 85 -7.01 -3.62 -10.67
C ILE A 85 -6.73 -2.23 -11.23
N ALA A 86 -6.62 -1.23 -10.35
CA ALA A 86 -6.25 0.13 -10.70
C ALA A 86 -4.73 0.30 -10.88
N GLY A 87 -3.96 -0.54 -10.23
CA GLY A 87 -2.51 -0.57 -10.25
C GLY A 87 -1.96 -1.64 -9.32
N VAL A 88 -0.68 -1.56 -9.03
CA VAL A 88 0.03 -2.41 -8.07
C VAL A 88 0.81 -1.51 -7.12
N ASN A 89 0.88 -1.85 -5.85
CA ASN A 89 1.71 -1.21 -4.86
C ASN A 89 2.92 -2.11 -4.56
N MET A 90 4.13 -1.59 -4.73
CA MET A 90 5.37 -2.27 -4.39
C MET A 90 5.84 -1.77 -3.02
N GLU A 91 5.48 -2.48 -1.94
CA GLU A 91 5.92 -2.13 -0.59
C GLU A 91 7.26 -2.80 -0.27
N GLY A 92 8.30 -1.99 -0.25
CA GLY A 92 9.68 -2.49 -0.20
C GLY A 92 10.16 -3.02 -1.56
N PRO A 93 11.35 -3.63 -1.62
CA PRO A 93 12.28 -3.94 -0.53
C PRO A 93 13.20 -2.78 -0.10
N PHE A 94 12.93 -1.57 -0.47
CA PHE A 94 13.77 -0.37 -0.28
C PHE A 94 13.52 0.33 1.06
N ILE A 95 13.32 -0.43 2.13
CA ILE A 95 12.87 0.04 3.45
C ILE A 95 13.99 -0.01 4.49
N ASP A 96 13.78 0.65 5.64
CA ASP A 96 14.74 0.65 6.75
C ASP A 96 14.55 -0.59 7.62
N PRO A 97 15.60 -1.42 7.83
CA PRO A 97 15.51 -2.63 8.66
C PRO A 97 15.07 -2.34 10.11
N ILE A 98 15.36 -1.12 10.64
CA ILE A 98 14.94 -0.72 12.00
C ILE A 98 13.41 -0.57 12.09
N LYS A 99 12.76 -0.25 10.98
CA LYS A 99 11.30 -0.03 10.87
C LYS A 99 10.62 -1.02 9.95
N LYS A 100 11.23 -2.19 9.76
CA LYS A 100 10.72 -3.22 8.84
C LYS A 100 9.32 -3.75 9.18
N GLY A 101 8.88 -3.66 10.45
CA GLY A 101 7.59 -4.24 10.85
C GLY A 101 7.55 -5.75 10.56
N ALA A 102 6.54 -6.19 9.82
CA ALA A 102 6.36 -7.59 9.40
C ALA A 102 7.17 -7.97 8.13
N GLN A 103 7.97 -7.05 7.59
CA GLN A 103 8.78 -7.29 6.39
C GLN A 103 10.00 -8.18 6.70
N ALA A 104 10.44 -9.00 5.73
CA ALA A 104 11.61 -9.89 5.86
C ALA A 104 12.92 -9.10 5.75
N GLU A 105 13.66 -9.00 6.85
CA GLU A 105 14.89 -8.17 6.95
C GLU A 105 15.97 -8.61 5.96
N GLU A 106 16.12 -9.90 5.74
CA GLU A 106 17.11 -10.50 4.84
C GLU A 106 16.93 -10.11 3.36
N ASN A 107 15.73 -9.62 3.00
CA ASN A 107 15.39 -9.23 1.64
C ASN A 107 15.46 -7.70 1.42
N ILE A 108 15.75 -6.94 2.47
CA ILE A 108 15.89 -5.48 2.37
C ILE A 108 17.14 -5.13 1.58
N VAL A 109 16.98 -4.26 0.59
CA VAL A 109 18.07 -3.78 -0.25
C VAL A 109 18.01 -2.25 -0.42
N ALA A 110 19.12 -1.65 -0.81
CA ALA A 110 19.16 -0.24 -1.17
C ALA A 110 18.26 0.05 -2.40
N PRO A 111 17.62 1.23 -2.49
CA PRO A 111 16.83 1.63 -3.65
C PRO A 111 17.61 1.52 -4.95
N ASN A 112 16.98 0.93 -5.97
CA ASN A 112 17.59 0.65 -7.26
C ASN A 112 16.55 0.78 -8.38
N ALA A 113 16.74 1.73 -9.30
CA ALA A 113 15.80 2.02 -10.37
C ALA A 113 15.68 0.90 -11.41
N GLU A 114 16.79 0.19 -11.69
CA GLU A 114 16.72 -0.97 -12.61
C GLU A 114 15.92 -2.12 -11.99
N PHE A 115 16.05 -2.33 -10.69
CA PHE A 115 15.24 -3.32 -9.97
C PHE A 115 13.74 -2.95 -10.07
N PHE A 116 13.40 -1.72 -9.72
CA PHE A 116 12.03 -1.22 -9.83
C PHE A 116 11.48 -1.39 -11.26
N ARG A 117 12.22 -0.94 -12.28
CA ARG A 117 11.78 -1.03 -13.67
C ARG A 117 11.60 -2.47 -14.15
N ALA A 118 12.45 -3.41 -13.69
CA ALA A 118 12.27 -4.82 -13.98
C ALA A 118 10.96 -5.37 -13.38
N CYS A 119 10.65 -5.02 -12.12
CA CYS A 119 9.38 -5.36 -11.48
C CYS A 119 8.19 -4.72 -12.20
N ASN A 120 8.29 -3.44 -12.56
CA ASN A 120 7.24 -2.73 -13.29
C ASN A 120 6.98 -3.38 -14.66
N ALA A 121 8.03 -3.74 -15.39
CA ALA A 121 7.90 -4.45 -16.65
C ALA A 121 7.21 -5.82 -16.48
N ALA A 122 7.55 -6.57 -15.43
CA ALA A 122 6.91 -7.85 -15.13
C ALA A 122 5.41 -7.72 -14.84
N SER A 123 4.96 -6.62 -14.25
CA SER A 123 3.54 -6.31 -14.02
C SER A 123 2.80 -5.76 -15.25
N GLY A 124 3.43 -5.71 -16.42
CA GLY A 124 2.86 -5.02 -17.59
C GLY A 124 2.80 -3.51 -17.44
N GLY A 125 3.68 -2.91 -16.64
CA GLY A 125 3.71 -1.46 -16.38
C GLY A 125 2.62 -0.99 -15.41
N LYS A 126 2.18 -1.85 -14.50
CA LYS A 126 1.06 -1.57 -13.59
C LYS A 126 1.48 -1.10 -12.20
N ILE A 127 2.77 -1.04 -11.84
CA ILE A 127 3.17 -0.49 -10.55
C ILE A 127 2.86 1.02 -10.53
N ARG A 128 2.02 1.45 -9.59
CA ARG A 128 1.57 2.83 -9.41
C ARG A 128 2.15 3.47 -8.15
N LEU A 129 2.48 2.67 -7.15
CA LEU A 129 3.13 3.10 -5.92
C LEU A 129 4.38 2.27 -5.68
N VAL A 130 5.41 2.91 -5.13
CA VAL A 130 6.59 2.23 -4.57
C VAL A 130 6.92 2.85 -3.22
N THR A 131 6.94 2.02 -2.17
CA THR A 131 7.29 2.46 -0.82
C THR A 131 8.78 2.32 -0.57
N LEU A 132 9.39 3.38 -0.04
CA LEU A 132 10.79 3.38 0.37
C LEU A 132 11.03 4.18 1.65
N ALA A 133 12.16 3.89 2.31
CA ALA A 133 12.69 4.66 3.42
C ALA A 133 13.69 5.73 2.91
N PRO A 134 13.40 7.03 3.05
CA PRO A 134 14.26 8.08 2.48
C PRO A 134 15.62 8.23 3.19
N ASN A 135 15.79 7.63 4.37
CA ASN A 135 17.06 7.58 5.09
C ASN A 135 18.02 6.46 4.60
N MET A 136 17.55 5.60 3.69
CA MET A 136 18.42 4.59 3.09
C MET A 136 19.38 5.22 2.07
N PRO A 137 20.63 4.73 1.98
CA PRO A 137 21.57 5.21 0.98
C PRO A 137 21.03 5.11 -0.45
N GLY A 138 21.14 6.18 -1.25
CA GLY A 138 20.67 6.22 -2.63
C GLY A 138 19.18 6.56 -2.80
N SER A 139 18.44 6.77 -1.71
CA SER A 139 16.99 7.03 -1.78
C SER A 139 16.66 8.33 -2.52
N LEU A 140 17.39 9.42 -2.27
CA LEU A 140 17.11 10.69 -2.93
C LEU A 140 17.39 10.65 -4.43
N GLU A 141 18.43 9.94 -4.83
CA GLU A 141 18.77 9.72 -6.24
C GLU A 141 17.70 8.87 -6.92
N PHE A 142 17.27 7.79 -6.27
CA PHE A 142 16.17 6.94 -6.74
C PHE A 142 14.88 7.75 -6.94
N ILE A 143 14.45 8.53 -5.92
CA ILE A 143 13.25 9.35 -5.99
C ILE A 143 13.29 10.28 -7.23
N LYS A 144 14.38 11.01 -7.39
CA LYS A 144 14.54 11.94 -8.53
C LYS A 144 14.51 11.23 -9.88
N GLU A 145 14.99 9.99 -9.93
CA GLU A 145 15.05 9.22 -11.16
C GLU A 145 13.70 8.64 -11.58
N VAL A 146 12.84 8.24 -10.60
CA VAL A 146 11.62 7.49 -10.91
C VAL A 146 10.32 8.24 -10.63
N SER A 147 10.34 9.42 -10.03
CA SER A 147 9.13 10.17 -9.64
C SER A 147 8.22 10.56 -10.78
N ASP A 148 8.73 10.64 -12.00
CA ASP A 148 7.92 10.85 -13.23
C ASP A 148 7.28 9.54 -13.75
N GLU A 149 7.73 8.38 -13.26
CA GLU A 149 7.28 7.05 -13.70
C GLU A 149 6.26 6.43 -12.71
N VAL A 150 6.41 6.73 -11.42
CA VAL A 150 5.65 6.09 -10.33
C VAL A 150 5.48 7.04 -9.14
N MET A 151 4.37 6.94 -8.42
CA MET A 151 4.22 7.63 -7.14
C MET A 151 5.16 7.00 -6.10
N VAL A 152 6.12 7.77 -5.63
CA VAL A 152 7.04 7.35 -4.56
C VAL A 152 6.40 7.66 -3.21
N SER A 153 6.31 6.65 -2.36
CA SER A 153 5.72 6.72 -1.02
C SER A 153 6.78 6.56 0.07
N ILE A 154 6.73 7.40 1.08
CA ILE A 154 7.62 7.32 2.25
C ILE A 154 6.98 6.39 3.28
N GLY A 155 7.66 5.31 3.63
CA GLY A 155 7.22 4.35 4.63
C GLY A 155 8.36 3.52 5.20
N HIS A 156 8.08 2.76 6.26
CA HIS A 156 9.06 1.87 6.91
C HIS A 156 10.42 2.54 7.12
N THR A 157 10.44 3.65 7.85
CA THR A 157 11.60 4.55 7.89
C THR A 157 11.88 5.08 9.29
N THR A 158 13.14 5.36 9.58
CA THR A 158 13.58 6.16 10.75
C THR A 158 13.84 7.63 10.40
N ALA A 159 13.46 8.07 9.21
CA ALA A 159 13.72 9.43 8.76
C ALA A 159 13.18 10.48 9.73
N ASP A 160 14.01 11.49 9.98
CA ASP A 160 13.61 12.71 10.66
C ASP A 160 12.84 13.66 9.72
N TYR A 161 12.43 14.80 10.22
CA TYR A 161 11.69 15.81 9.47
C TYR A 161 12.45 16.30 8.24
N ASP A 162 13.73 16.65 8.40
CA ASP A 162 14.53 17.22 7.31
C ASP A 162 14.78 16.22 6.18
N THR A 163 15.04 14.96 6.55
CA THR A 163 15.19 13.85 5.59
C THR A 163 13.91 13.58 4.82
N ALA A 164 12.77 13.53 5.52
CA ALA A 164 11.47 13.32 4.89
C ALA A 164 11.09 14.50 3.96
N LEU A 165 11.29 15.73 4.41
CA LEU A 165 11.03 16.93 3.61
C LEU A 165 11.93 17.01 2.37
N ALA A 166 13.20 16.57 2.47
CA ALA A 166 14.10 16.48 1.33
C ALA A 166 13.62 15.45 0.29
N ALA A 167 13.08 14.31 0.75
CA ALA A 167 12.47 13.30 -0.12
C ALA A 167 11.22 13.82 -0.82
N MET A 168 10.34 14.54 -0.11
CA MET A 168 9.15 15.17 -0.70
C MET A 168 9.53 16.18 -1.76
N LYS A 169 10.50 17.05 -1.49
CA LYS A 169 11.05 18.00 -2.48
C LYS A 169 11.71 17.31 -3.69
N ALA A 170 12.14 16.07 -3.53
CA ALA A 170 12.70 15.28 -4.63
C ALA A 170 11.63 14.55 -5.47
N GLY A 171 10.35 14.54 -5.04
CA GLY A 171 9.22 13.97 -5.77
C GLY A 171 8.44 12.86 -5.03
N ALA A 172 8.73 12.59 -3.74
CA ALA A 172 7.99 11.61 -2.95
C ALA A 172 6.78 12.27 -2.24
N HIS A 173 5.67 12.45 -2.96
CA HIS A 173 4.48 13.13 -2.45
C HIS A 173 3.41 12.17 -1.91
N HIS A 174 3.83 11.07 -1.29
CA HIS A 174 2.94 10.10 -0.66
C HIS A 174 3.57 9.56 0.61
N VAL A 175 2.74 9.15 1.59
CA VAL A 175 3.17 8.50 2.83
C VAL A 175 2.36 7.24 3.04
N THR A 176 3.05 6.13 3.19
CA THR A 176 2.50 4.80 3.45
C THR A 176 2.04 4.70 4.89
N HIS A 177 0.84 4.16 5.13
CA HIS A 177 0.20 3.89 6.44
C HIS A 177 0.68 4.81 7.57
N LEU A 178 0.37 6.10 7.46
CA LEU A 178 0.80 7.18 8.37
C LEU A 178 0.75 6.73 9.84
N TYR A 179 1.76 7.05 10.62
CA TYR A 179 2.06 6.63 12.00
C TYR A 179 2.68 5.23 12.15
N ASN A 180 2.39 4.29 11.25
CA ASN A 180 2.88 2.93 11.36
C ASN A 180 4.30 2.81 10.76
N ALA A 181 5.15 2.02 11.39
CA ALA A 181 6.53 1.80 10.96
C ALA A 181 7.35 3.09 10.68
N MET A 182 7.12 4.17 11.45
CA MET A 182 7.85 5.43 11.37
C MET A 182 8.06 6.05 12.78
N PRO A 183 8.89 7.11 12.93
CA PRO A 183 9.01 7.84 14.19
C PRO A 183 7.69 8.51 14.60
N PRO A 184 7.39 8.59 15.90
CA PRO A 184 6.17 9.24 16.38
C PRO A 184 6.20 10.76 16.14
N PHE A 185 5.01 11.36 15.96
CA PHE A 185 4.85 12.81 15.88
C PHE A 185 5.11 13.44 17.25
N ALA A 186 6.28 14.03 17.43
CA ALA A 186 6.70 14.65 18.69
C ALA A 186 7.00 16.14 18.49
N HIS A 187 6.76 16.95 19.54
CA HIS A 187 6.85 18.41 19.47
C HIS A 187 8.24 19.00 19.14
N ARG A 188 9.32 18.22 19.26
CA ARG A 188 10.69 18.60 18.86
C ARG A 188 11.23 17.78 17.68
N ASN A 189 10.65 16.63 17.44
CA ASN A 189 11.02 15.71 16.36
C ASN A 189 9.75 15.30 15.62
N PRO A 190 9.20 16.15 14.74
CA PRO A 190 7.92 15.87 14.09
C PRO A 190 7.98 14.77 13.02
N GLY A 191 9.18 14.38 12.59
CA GLY A 191 9.41 13.27 11.68
C GLY A 191 8.67 13.39 10.35
N VAL A 192 8.38 12.25 9.75
CA VAL A 192 7.64 12.14 8.47
C VAL A 192 6.26 12.81 8.57
N ILE A 193 5.58 12.69 9.71
CA ILE A 193 4.23 13.24 9.91
C ILE A 193 4.25 14.76 9.83
N GLY A 194 5.25 15.41 10.44
CA GLY A 194 5.42 16.86 10.36
C GLY A 194 5.80 17.33 8.96
N ALA A 195 6.66 16.60 8.26
CA ALA A 195 7.02 16.90 6.88
C ALA A 195 5.81 16.78 5.94
N ALA A 196 5.00 15.74 6.10
CA ALA A 196 3.76 15.54 5.34
C ALA A 196 2.69 16.63 5.64
N PHE A 197 2.67 17.17 6.86
CA PHE A 197 1.81 18.29 7.20
C PHE A 197 2.22 19.55 6.42
N ASP A 198 3.50 19.83 6.33
CA ASP A 198 4.05 21.04 5.70
C ASP A 198 4.11 20.95 4.17
N ASP A 199 4.02 19.75 3.58
CA ASP A 199 3.92 19.57 2.14
C ASP A 199 2.43 19.49 1.70
N PRO A 200 1.88 20.52 1.04
CA PRO A 200 0.46 20.54 0.64
C PRO A 200 0.12 19.54 -0.47
N GLU A 201 1.09 19.03 -1.20
CA GLU A 201 0.89 18.05 -2.28
C GLU A 201 0.94 16.62 -1.76
N CYS A 202 1.50 16.42 -0.57
CA CYS A 202 1.64 15.08 0.01
C CYS A 202 0.28 14.47 0.37
N ARG A 203 0.03 13.26 -0.12
CA ARG A 203 -1.09 12.39 0.27
C ARG A 203 -0.63 11.36 1.29
N MET A 204 -1.53 10.97 2.18
CA MET A 204 -1.19 10.10 3.30
C MET A 204 -2.19 8.97 3.44
N GLU A 205 -1.69 7.74 3.42
CA GLU A 205 -2.51 6.58 3.74
C GLU A 205 -2.84 6.53 5.23
N LEU A 206 -4.05 6.09 5.56
CA LEU A 206 -4.49 5.96 6.95
C LEU A 206 -5.33 4.69 7.13
N ILE A 207 -4.89 3.84 8.06
CA ILE A 207 -5.64 2.66 8.49
C ILE A 207 -6.63 3.08 9.58
N CYS A 208 -7.92 2.98 9.31
CA CYS A 208 -8.99 3.46 10.19
C CYS A 208 -9.78 2.33 10.88
N ASP A 209 -9.16 1.18 11.10
CA ASP A 209 -9.78 -0.04 11.68
C ASP A 209 -10.05 0.05 13.20
N GLY A 210 -9.55 1.10 13.86
CA GLY A 210 -9.66 1.28 15.31
C GLY A 210 -8.66 0.47 16.14
N TYR A 211 -7.75 -0.26 15.51
CA TYR A 211 -6.66 -1.01 16.15
C TYR A 211 -5.30 -0.38 15.91
N HIS A 212 -4.95 -0.14 14.64
CA HIS A 212 -3.68 0.48 14.26
C HIS A 212 -3.57 1.91 14.79
N ILE A 213 -4.67 2.66 14.72
CA ILE A 213 -4.68 4.07 15.11
C ILE A 213 -5.89 4.33 16.02
N HIS A 214 -5.64 4.93 17.20
CA HIS A 214 -6.70 5.31 18.10
C HIS A 214 -7.62 6.36 17.45
N GLY A 215 -8.94 6.24 17.62
CA GLY A 215 -9.92 7.11 16.98
C GLY A 215 -9.75 8.61 17.25
N ALA A 216 -9.17 8.99 18.41
CA ALA A 216 -8.84 10.40 18.68
C ALA A 216 -7.71 10.91 17.79
N VAL A 217 -6.72 10.05 17.46
CA VAL A 217 -5.61 10.38 16.55
C VAL A 217 -6.14 10.50 15.12
N VAL A 218 -7.02 9.57 14.69
CA VAL A 218 -7.70 9.68 13.39
C VAL A 218 -8.39 11.02 13.22
N ARG A 219 -9.22 11.43 14.20
CA ARG A 219 -9.91 12.74 14.16
C ARG A 219 -8.94 13.92 14.12
N ALA A 220 -7.88 13.89 14.94
CA ALA A 220 -6.85 14.93 14.94
C ALA A 220 -6.14 15.02 13.59
N THR A 221 -5.83 13.88 12.98
CA THR A 221 -5.18 13.80 11.66
C THR A 221 -6.04 14.47 10.60
N PHE A 222 -7.32 14.11 10.51
CA PHE A 222 -8.24 14.76 9.57
C PHE A 222 -8.37 16.27 9.82
N SER A 223 -8.33 16.71 11.09
CA SER A 223 -8.39 18.12 11.42
C SER A 223 -7.12 18.88 11.02
N MET A 224 -5.95 18.25 11.11
CA MET A 224 -4.66 18.84 10.73
C MET A 224 -4.42 18.82 9.22
N MET A 225 -4.66 17.66 8.60
CA MET A 225 -4.26 17.39 7.21
C MET A 225 -5.36 17.73 6.18
N GLY A 226 -6.62 17.81 6.62
CA GLY A 226 -7.79 17.90 5.72
C GLY A 226 -8.14 16.56 5.10
N SER A 227 -9.37 16.42 4.58
CA SER A 227 -9.85 15.19 3.93
C SER A 227 -9.25 14.98 2.54
N GLU A 228 -8.91 16.05 1.85
CA GLU A 228 -8.47 16.04 0.43
C GLU A 228 -7.13 15.33 0.21
N ARG A 229 -6.34 15.19 1.27
CA ARG A 229 -5.02 14.56 1.22
C ARG A 229 -4.98 13.18 1.87
N MET A 230 -6.09 12.76 2.48
CA MET A 230 -6.15 11.45 3.16
C MET A 230 -6.59 10.36 2.19
N VAL A 231 -5.88 9.24 2.20
CA VAL A 231 -6.18 8.02 1.46
C VAL A 231 -6.49 6.92 2.48
N LEU A 232 -7.73 6.46 2.54
CA LEU A 232 -8.10 5.36 3.42
C LEU A 232 -7.65 4.04 2.78
N ILE A 233 -6.97 3.23 3.57
CA ILE A 233 -6.48 1.92 3.16
C ILE A 233 -6.90 0.85 4.17
N SER A 234 -6.98 -0.39 3.73
CA SER A 234 -7.20 -1.52 4.64
C SER A 234 -5.90 -2.04 5.25
N ASP A 235 -4.83 -2.08 4.49
CA ASP A 235 -3.60 -2.81 4.84
C ASP A 235 -3.93 -4.24 5.27
N SER A 236 -4.90 -4.84 4.57
CA SER A 236 -5.42 -6.16 4.90
C SER A 236 -4.44 -7.26 4.48
N MET A 237 -4.58 -8.42 5.10
CA MET A 237 -3.72 -9.57 4.83
C MET A 237 -4.59 -10.83 4.65
N MET A 238 -3.98 -11.97 4.30
CA MET A 238 -4.70 -13.21 3.95
C MET A 238 -5.74 -13.67 5.00
N ALA A 239 -5.60 -13.28 6.27
CA ALA A 239 -6.57 -13.61 7.31
C ALA A 239 -7.87 -12.79 7.24
N THR A 240 -7.93 -11.76 6.40
CA THR A 240 -9.12 -10.93 6.22
C THR A 240 -10.28 -11.78 5.68
N GLY A 241 -11.41 -11.75 6.39
CA GLY A 241 -12.57 -12.61 6.08
C GLY A 241 -12.47 -14.04 6.59
N MET A 242 -11.39 -14.42 7.27
CA MET A 242 -11.15 -15.77 7.73
C MET A 242 -11.42 -15.94 9.26
N PRO A 243 -11.65 -17.15 9.76
CA PRO A 243 -11.78 -17.42 11.20
C PRO A 243 -10.45 -17.22 11.93
N ASN A 244 -10.49 -17.18 13.28
CA ASN A 244 -9.29 -17.23 14.12
C ASN A 244 -8.38 -18.40 13.73
N GLY A 245 -7.07 -18.16 13.61
CA GLY A 245 -6.13 -19.19 13.17
C GLY A 245 -4.72 -18.67 12.93
N THR A 246 -3.90 -19.55 12.38
CA THR A 246 -2.54 -19.22 11.95
C THR A 246 -2.56 -19.00 10.44
N TYR A 247 -1.96 -17.88 10.02
CA TYR A 247 -1.88 -17.44 8.63
C TYR A 247 -0.44 -17.03 8.31
N SER A 248 -0.23 -16.44 7.16
CA SER A 248 1.07 -15.90 6.77
C SER A 248 0.92 -14.48 6.22
N LEU A 249 2.00 -13.71 6.26
CA LEU A 249 2.12 -12.42 5.61
C LEU A 249 3.52 -12.35 4.99
N GLY A 250 3.59 -12.38 3.66
CA GLY A 250 4.87 -12.45 2.95
C GLY A 250 5.74 -13.64 3.40
N GLY A 251 5.13 -14.78 3.73
CA GLY A 251 5.82 -15.97 4.24
C GLY A 251 6.11 -15.97 5.75
N GLN A 252 5.85 -14.88 6.46
CA GLN A 252 6.01 -14.80 7.93
C GLN A 252 4.74 -15.29 8.64
N ALA A 253 4.88 -16.13 9.69
CA ALA A 253 3.74 -16.66 10.43
C ALA A 253 3.03 -15.54 11.23
N VAL A 254 1.70 -15.50 11.12
CA VAL A 254 0.83 -14.53 11.81
C VAL A 254 -0.32 -15.27 12.49
N TRP A 255 -0.65 -14.86 13.71
CA TRP A 255 -1.78 -15.43 14.47
C TRP A 255 -2.93 -14.42 14.52
N MET A 256 -4.04 -14.77 13.88
CA MET A 256 -5.25 -13.99 13.94
C MET A 256 -6.12 -14.44 15.10
N LYS A 257 -6.47 -13.52 15.98
CA LYS A 257 -7.38 -13.75 17.10
C LYS A 257 -8.32 -12.56 17.29
N ASP A 258 -9.61 -12.83 17.34
CA ASP A 258 -10.66 -11.84 17.61
C ASP A 258 -10.58 -10.61 16.66
N GLY A 259 -10.31 -10.88 15.36
CA GLY A 259 -10.19 -9.87 14.34
C GLY A 259 -8.87 -9.08 14.33
N LYS A 260 -7.85 -9.56 15.04
CA LYS A 260 -6.51 -8.96 15.12
C LYS A 260 -5.46 -9.98 14.70
N ALA A 261 -4.52 -9.56 13.89
CA ALA A 261 -3.36 -10.31 13.46
C ALA A 261 -2.10 -9.76 14.12
#